data_42a989e528268c72a20478285a517016
#
_entry.id   42a989e528268c72a20478285a517016
#
_cell.length_a   1.000
_cell.length_b   1.000
_cell.length_c   1.000
_cell.angle_alpha   90.00
_cell.angle_beta   90.00
_cell.angle_gamma   90.00
#
_symmetry.space_group_name_H-M   'P 1'
#
loop_
_entity.id
_entity.type
_entity.pdbx_description
1 polymer ?
#
loop_
_entity_poly.entity_id
_entity_poly.type
_entity_poly.pdbx_seq_one_letter_code
_entity_poly.pdbx_strand_id
1 'polypeptide(L)'
;MCIRDSIYNALFYSKDTAQLHQEVIDAVFCIQNTPMSPQEQQNVFTSALTETLEKDCSYDVVQAVHEQLRGRIQEHKDSRDPEPLTLSVREVGDVLTGSGVPEEKVEAFQDQCRRQYGQDAALNPRNIIEAGKFQITTPEVKITVPPEYSYMVEARIIDGRRFILIPADDGVEVNGIAVTIPNPQE
;
A
#
# COMPACT_ATOMS: atom_id res chain seq x y z
N MET A 1 -33.66 35.89 13.34
CA MET A 1 -33.47 34.65 12.54
C MET A 1 -32.01 34.27 12.63
N CYS A 2 -31.65 33.37 13.53
CA CYS A 2 -30.27 32.91 13.67
C CYS A 2 -30.06 31.79 12.65
N ILE A 3 -29.45 32.11 11.53
CA ILE A 3 -28.95 31.12 10.57
C ILE A 3 -27.68 30.53 11.23
N ARG A 4 -27.81 29.34 11.80
CA ARG A 4 -26.64 28.55 12.16
C ARG A 4 -26.16 27.88 10.87
N ASP A 5 -25.30 28.57 10.16
CA ASP A 5 -24.58 27.95 9.06
C ASP A 5 -23.49 27.05 9.66
N SER A 6 -23.86 25.78 9.89
CA SER A 6 -22.91 24.77 10.30
C SER A 6 -22.23 24.22 9.04
N ILE A 7 -20.93 24.44 8.91
CA ILE A 7 -20.12 23.80 7.86
C ILE A 7 -19.89 22.34 8.33
N TYR A 8 -20.52 21.38 7.66
CA TYR A 8 -20.35 19.95 7.99
C TYR A 8 -19.16 19.33 7.27
N ASN A 9 -18.81 19.84 6.10
CA ASN A 9 -17.69 19.37 5.30
C ASN A 9 -17.02 20.53 4.57
N ALA A 10 -15.70 20.50 4.47
CA ALA A 10 -14.94 21.41 3.67
C ALA A 10 -13.91 20.64 2.82
N LEU A 11 -13.82 20.98 1.54
CA LEU A 11 -12.78 20.47 0.65
C LEU A 11 -11.71 21.53 0.51
N PHE A 12 -10.52 21.23 0.99
CA PHE A 12 -9.35 22.06 0.79
C PHE A 12 -8.52 21.49 -0.38
N TYR A 13 -8.30 22.30 -1.40
CA TYR A 13 -7.49 21.93 -2.55
C TYR A 13 -6.18 22.69 -2.55
N SER A 14 -5.06 21.99 -2.54
CA SER A 14 -3.73 22.56 -2.77
C SER A 14 -3.16 22.07 -4.09
N LYS A 15 -2.57 22.96 -4.88
CA LYS A 15 -1.87 22.62 -6.12
C LYS A 15 -0.60 21.80 -5.83
N ASP A 16 0.03 22.07 -4.70
CA ASP A 16 1.18 21.32 -4.19
C ASP A 16 0.72 20.37 -3.08
N THR A 17 0.68 19.09 -3.37
CA THR A 17 0.26 18.06 -2.41
C THR A 17 1.27 17.81 -1.29
N ALA A 18 2.49 18.29 -1.43
CA ALA A 18 3.53 18.22 -0.41
C ALA A 18 3.42 19.34 0.65
N GLN A 19 2.70 20.42 0.34
CA GLN A 19 2.48 21.52 1.26
C GLN A 19 1.02 21.59 1.71
N LEU A 20 0.77 21.20 2.95
CA LEU A 20 -0.57 21.18 3.54
C LEU A 20 -1.11 22.59 3.89
N HIS A 21 -0.28 23.65 3.80
CA HIS A 21 -0.67 25.01 4.17
C HIS A 21 -1.40 25.07 5.53
N GLN A 22 -0.81 24.42 6.54
CA GLN A 22 -1.38 24.28 7.89
C GLN A 22 -1.89 25.61 8.46
N GLU A 23 -1.12 26.68 8.29
CA GLU A 23 -1.47 28.02 8.77
C GLU A 23 -2.82 28.52 8.22
N VAL A 24 -3.14 28.19 6.96
CA VAL A 24 -4.41 28.57 6.34
C VAL A 24 -5.55 27.70 6.88
N ILE A 25 -5.31 26.40 7.06
CA ILE A 25 -6.29 25.47 7.61
C ILE A 25 -6.63 25.84 9.06
N ASP A 26 -5.63 26.13 9.87
CA ASP A 26 -5.79 26.56 11.26
C ASP A 26 -6.54 27.89 11.37
N ALA A 27 -6.21 28.84 10.51
CA ALA A 27 -6.84 30.16 10.51
C ALA A 27 -8.32 30.13 10.07
N VAL A 28 -8.67 29.23 9.12
CA VAL A 28 -10.02 29.17 8.54
C VAL A 28 -10.92 28.19 9.28
N PHE A 29 -10.38 27.02 9.67
CA PHE A 29 -11.19 25.94 10.24
C PHE A 29 -10.96 25.70 11.72
N CYS A 30 -9.98 26.35 12.33
CA CYS A 30 -9.59 26.17 13.73
C CYS A 30 -9.29 24.69 14.08
N ILE A 31 -8.71 23.94 13.14
CA ILE A 31 -8.35 22.52 13.30
C ILE A 31 -6.93 22.46 13.84
N GLN A 32 -6.79 21.98 15.08
CA GLN A 32 -5.48 21.88 15.74
C GLN A 32 -4.62 20.73 15.18
N ASN A 33 -5.23 19.70 14.57
CA ASN A 33 -4.54 18.56 13.98
C ASN A 33 -5.02 18.35 12.55
N THR A 34 -4.19 18.67 11.59
CA THR A 34 -4.50 18.38 10.18
C THR A 34 -4.39 16.88 9.92
N PRO A 35 -5.36 16.28 9.21
CA PRO A 35 -5.24 14.90 8.79
C PRO A 35 -3.97 14.69 7.96
N MET A 36 -3.32 13.56 8.16
CA MET A 36 -2.16 13.17 7.35
C MET A 36 -2.50 13.16 5.86
N SER A 37 -1.62 13.69 5.04
CA SER A 37 -1.71 13.55 3.58
C SER A 37 -1.64 12.07 3.17
N PRO A 38 -2.16 11.68 1.99
CA PRO A 38 -2.03 10.31 1.50
C PRO A 38 -0.58 9.82 1.45
N GLN A 39 0.36 10.69 1.07
CA GLN A 39 1.78 10.36 1.02
C GLN A 39 2.37 10.11 2.42
N GLU A 40 2.00 10.91 3.41
CA GLU A 40 2.41 10.70 4.80
C GLU A 40 1.84 9.39 5.34
N GLN A 41 0.56 9.11 5.07
CA GLN A 41 -0.06 7.84 5.46
C GLN A 41 0.68 6.64 4.87
N GLN A 42 1.06 6.70 3.59
CA GLN A 42 1.83 5.65 2.94
C GLN A 42 3.21 5.49 3.56
N ASN A 43 3.91 6.59 3.81
CA ASN A 43 5.24 6.56 4.42
C ASN A 43 5.20 5.96 5.83
N VAL A 44 4.24 6.38 6.65
CA VAL A 44 4.05 5.84 8.01
C VAL A 44 3.74 4.34 7.96
N PHE A 45 2.85 3.91 7.07
CA PHE A 45 2.51 2.51 6.89
C PHE A 45 3.72 1.67 6.47
N THR A 46 4.46 2.13 5.48
CA THR A 46 5.67 1.44 4.99
C THR A 46 6.74 1.35 6.07
N SER A 47 6.97 2.44 6.82
CA SER A 47 7.92 2.44 7.94
C SER A 47 7.49 1.49 9.04
N ALA A 48 6.21 1.51 9.42
CA ALA A 48 5.68 0.60 10.43
C ALA A 48 5.87 -0.87 10.05
N LEU A 49 5.55 -1.24 8.80
CA LEU A 49 5.80 -2.60 8.29
C LEU A 49 7.28 -2.97 8.37
N THR A 50 8.16 -2.12 7.84
CA THR A 50 9.59 -2.42 7.75
C THR A 50 10.23 -2.53 9.13
N GLU A 51 9.92 -1.61 10.04
CA GLU A 51 10.51 -1.54 11.38
C GLU A 51 10.03 -2.65 12.30
N THR A 52 8.75 -3.05 12.21
CA THR A 52 8.19 -4.06 13.11
C THR A 52 8.41 -5.48 12.60
N LEU A 53 8.30 -5.71 11.30
CA LEU A 53 8.48 -7.03 10.73
C LEU A 53 9.96 -7.40 10.51
N GLU A 54 10.84 -6.43 10.27
CA GLU A 54 12.28 -6.66 10.06
C GLU A 54 12.56 -7.78 9.03
N LYS A 55 13.03 -8.94 9.50
CA LYS A 55 13.33 -10.12 8.66
C LYS A 55 12.08 -10.83 8.14
N ASP A 56 10.96 -10.70 8.85
CA ASP A 56 9.68 -11.28 8.46
C ASP A 56 8.94 -10.42 7.42
N CYS A 57 9.45 -9.21 7.10
CA CYS A 57 9.00 -8.40 5.95
C CYS A 57 9.52 -9.02 4.64
N SER A 58 9.05 -10.22 4.33
CA SER A 58 9.43 -10.96 3.13
C SER A 58 8.65 -10.47 1.90
N TYR A 59 9.16 -10.84 0.70
CA TYR A 59 8.47 -10.59 -0.56
C TYR A 59 7.02 -11.12 -0.53
N ASP A 60 6.84 -12.37 -0.06
CA ASP A 60 5.54 -13.03 -0.05
C ASP A 60 4.54 -12.33 0.88
N VAL A 61 5.01 -11.86 2.04
CA VAL A 61 4.18 -11.07 2.98
C VAL A 61 3.74 -9.76 2.34
N VAL A 62 4.68 -9.00 1.74
CA VAL A 62 4.35 -7.73 1.10
C VAL A 62 3.40 -7.92 -0.07
N GLN A 63 3.61 -8.95 -0.89
CA GLN A 63 2.72 -9.31 -1.99
C GLN A 63 1.32 -9.66 -1.48
N ALA A 64 1.20 -10.53 -0.48
CA ALA A 64 -0.09 -10.94 0.09
C ALA A 64 -0.85 -9.76 0.71
N VAL A 65 -0.17 -8.86 1.43
CA VAL A 65 -0.75 -7.62 1.96
C VAL A 65 -1.27 -6.74 0.82
N HIS A 66 -0.46 -6.54 -0.21
CA HIS A 66 -0.86 -5.74 -1.36
C HIS A 66 -2.08 -6.33 -2.08
N GLU A 67 -2.11 -7.63 -2.31
CA GLU A 67 -3.23 -8.32 -2.98
C GLU A 67 -4.52 -8.24 -2.14
N GLN A 68 -4.45 -8.47 -0.84
CA GLN A 68 -5.63 -8.41 0.03
C GLN A 68 -6.20 -6.99 0.14
N LEU A 69 -5.34 -5.99 0.33
CA LEU A 69 -5.80 -4.60 0.40
C LEU A 69 -6.36 -4.13 -0.95
N ARG A 70 -5.76 -4.55 -2.06
CA ARG A 70 -6.29 -4.29 -3.40
C ARG A 70 -7.63 -4.98 -3.62
N GLY A 71 -7.79 -6.21 -3.17
CA GLY A 71 -9.06 -6.93 -3.20
C GLY A 71 -10.17 -6.13 -2.52
N ARG A 72 -9.93 -5.62 -1.30
CA ARG A 72 -10.87 -4.74 -0.58
C ARG A 72 -11.22 -3.47 -1.36
N ILE A 73 -10.23 -2.85 -2.00
CA ILE A 73 -10.46 -1.66 -2.85
C ILE A 73 -11.36 -2.00 -4.04
N GLN A 74 -11.16 -3.16 -4.67
CA GLN A 74 -11.95 -3.59 -5.81
C GLN A 74 -13.38 -3.97 -5.40
N GLU A 75 -13.55 -4.74 -4.32
CA GLU A 75 -14.87 -5.09 -3.75
C GLU A 75 -15.68 -3.83 -3.42
N HIS A 76 -15.06 -2.86 -2.78
CA HIS A 76 -15.70 -1.58 -2.46
C HIS A 76 -16.11 -0.81 -3.73
N LYS A 77 -15.26 -0.81 -4.76
CA LYS A 77 -15.57 -0.18 -6.04
C LYS A 77 -16.77 -0.85 -6.73
N ASP A 78 -16.82 -2.18 -6.67
CA ASP A 78 -17.88 -2.97 -7.31
C ASP A 78 -19.21 -2.87 -6.56
N SER A 79 -19.17 -2.72 -5.23
CA SER A 79 -20.36 -2.49 -4.41
C SER A 79 -21.01 -1.13 -4.66
N ARG A 80 -20.27 -0.17 -5.21
CA ARG A 80 -20.69 1.23 -5.41
C ARG A 80 -21.16 1.91 -4.10
N ASP A 81 -20.60 1.49 -2.98
CA ASP A 81 -20.87 2.09 -1.69
C ASP A 81 -20.42 3.56 -1.70
N PRO A 82 -21.28 4.53 -1.36
CA PRO A 82 -20.93 5.94 -1.31
C PRO A 82 -20.01 6.28 -0.12
N GLU A 83 -19.95 5.43 0.91
CA GLU A 83 -19.11 5.67 2.07
C GLU A 83 -17.62 5.40 1.72
N PRO A 84 -16.68 6.17 2.27
CA PRO A 84 -15.27 5.93 2.04
C PRO A 84 -14.83 4.58 2.60
N LEU A 85 -14.09 3.80 1.81
CA LEU A 85 -13.48 2.57 2.31
C LEU A 85 -12.45 2.90 3.38
N THR A 86 -12.67 2.38 4.57
CA THR A 86 -11.74 2.49 5.70
C THR A 86 -11.52 1.13 6.34
N LEU A 87 -10.31 0.89 6.80
CA LEU A 87 -9.92 -0.29 7.56
C LEU A 87 -9.38 0.15 8.92
N SER A 88 -9.75 -0.56 9.95
CA SER A 88 -9.11 -0.41 11.26
C SER A 88 -7.68 -0.97 11.22
N VAL A 89 -6.83 -0.50 12.11
CA VAL A 89 -5.48 -1.05 12.31
C VAL A 89 -5.53 -2.56 12.62
N ARG A 90 -6.61 -3.02 13.29
CA ARG A 90 -6.81 -4.43 13.59
C ARG A 90 -7.04 -5.26 12.32
N GLU A 91 -7.91 -4.81 11.41
CA GLU A 91 -8.17 -5.51 10.15
C GLU A 91 -6.92 -5.63 9.29
N VAL A 92 -6.05 -4.62 9.30
CA VAL A 92 -4.74 -4.70 8.64
C VAL A 92 -3.84 -5.72 9.35
N GLY A 93 -3.88 -5.79 10.68
CA GLY A 93 -3.18 -6.82 11.44
C GLY A 93 -3.66 -8.24 11.10
N ASP A 94 -4.98 -8.43 10.93
CA ASP A 94 -5.54 -9.71 10.52
C ASP A 94 -5.04 -10.15 9.13
N VAL A 95 -4.82 -9.19 8.21
CA VAL A 95 -4.18 -9.44 6.92
C VAL A 95 -2.75 -9.94 7.10
N LEU A 96 -1.95 -9.33 7.99
CA LEU A 96 -0.58 -9.76 8.29
C LEU A 96 -0.55 -11.16 8.90
N THR A 97 -1.45 -11.45 9.85
CA THR A 97 -1.60 -12.78 10.44
C THR A 97 -1.93 -13.83 9.37
N GLY A 98 -2.87 -13.52 8.49
CA GLY A 98 -3.24 -14.38 7.36
C GLY A 98 -2.10 -14.62 6.37
N SER A 99 -1.12 -13.71 6.32
CA SER A 99 0.09 -13.82 5.50
C SER A 99 1.25 -14.55 6.20
N GLY A 100 1.02 -15.11 7.39
CA GLY A 100 2.00 -15.90 8.13
C GLY A 100 2.96 -15.09 9.00
N VAL A 101 2.69 -13.83 9.26
CA VAL A 101 3.49 -13.01 10.18
C VAL A 101 3.22 -13.46 11.63
N PRO A 102 4.27 -13.63 12.46
CA PRO A 102 4.11 -13.98 13.88
C PRO A 102 3.27 -12.96 14.64
N GLU A 103 2.42 -13.43 15.56
CA GLU A 103 1.48 -12.60 16.32
C GLU A 103 2.17 -11.46 17.07
N GLU A 104 3.32 -11.72 17.68
CA GLU A 104 4.13 -10.69 18.35
C GLU A 104 4.50 -9.50 17.42
N LYS A 105 4.84 -9.81 16.17
CA LYS A 105 5.16 -8.80 15.15
C LYS A 105 3.92 -8.03 14.69
N VAL A 106 2.79 -8.73 14.59
CA VAL A 106 1.50 -8.12 14.26
C VAL A 106 1.06 -7.14 15.36
N GLU A 107 1.19 -7.53 16.63
CA GLU A 107 0.91 -6.64 17.76
C GLU A 107 1.83 -5.42 17.76
N ALA A 108 3.13 -5.62 17.55
CA ALA A 108 4.09 -4.51 17.45
C ALA A 108 3.73 -3.55 16.29
N PHE A 109 3.34 -4.08 15.15
CA PHE A 109 2.85 -3.28 14.01
C PHE A 109 1.59 -2.49 14.37
N GLN A 110 0.60 -3.14 14.98
CA GLN A 110 -0.63 -2.48 15.39
C GLN A 110 -0.37 -1.35 16.40
N ASP A 111 0.52 -1.58 17.36
CA ASP A 111 0.91 -0.57 18.35
C ASP A 111 1.64 0.61 17.70
N GLN A 112 2.54 0.34 16.76
CA GLN A 112 3.20 1.36 15.96
C GLN A 112 2.19 2.22 15.19
N CYS A 113 1.25 1.56 14.49
CA CYS A 113 0.19 2.25 13.76
C CYS A 113 -0.70 3.10 14.69
N ARG A 114 -1.11 2.58 15.86
CA ARG A 114 -1.91 3.34 16.83
C ARG A 114 -1.18 4.58 17.35
N ARG A 115 0.14 4.50 17.53
CA ARG A 115 0.95 5.65 17.95
C ARG A 115 1.03 6.73 16.88
N GLN A 116 1.11 6.34 15.62
CA GLN A 116 1.32 7.27 14.50
C GLN A 116 -0.01 7.84 13.96
N TYR A 117 -1.01 6.99 13.78
CA TYR A 117 -2.31 7.40 13.22
C TYR A 117 -3.35 7.78 14.27
N GLY A 118 -3.18 7.33 15.52
CA GLY A 118 -4.17 7.46 16.60
C GLY A 118 -4.85 6.14 16.94
N GLN A 119 -5.45 6.08 18.14
CA GLN A 119 -6.02 4.85 18.70
C GLN A 119 -7.16 4.27 17.85
N ASP A 120 -8.03 5.15 17.33
CA ASP A 120 -9.21 4.79 16.55
C ASP A 120 -9.04 5.14 15.07
N ALA A 121 -7.79 5.09 14.58
CA ALA A 121 -7.50 5.47 13.21
C ALA A 121 -8.20 4.55 12.20
N ALA A 122 -8.92 5.17 11.28
CA ALA A 122 -9.49 4.54 10.11
C ALA A 122 -8.56 4.79 8.90
N LEU A 123 -7.89 3.74 8.44
CA LEU A 123 -6.94 3.80 7.35
C LEU A 123 -7.66 3.62 6.01
N ASN A 124 -7.42 4.51 5.06
CA ASN A 124 -7.91 4.30 3.70
C ASN A 124 -6.89 3.44 2.93
N PRO A 125 -7.25 2.23 2.46
CA PRO A 125 -6.32 1.36 1.74
C PRO A 125 -5.68 2.02 0.52
N ARG A 126 -6.39 2.93 -0.15
CA ARG A 126 -5.87 3.67 -1.31
C ARG A 126 -4.74 4.63 -0.97
N ASN A 127 -4.63 5.03 0.31
CA ASN A 127 -3.59 5.93 0.77
C ASN A 127 -2.37 5.17 1.31
N ILE A 128 -2.50 3.88 1.67
CA ILE A 128 -1.43 3.10 2.28
C ILE A 128 -0.73 2.14 1.31
N ILE A 129 -1.38 1.80 0.17
CA ILE A 129 -0.75 1.03 -0.91
C ILE A 129 -0.91 1.71 -2.26
N GLU A 130 0.00 1.41 -3.17
CA GLU A 130 -0.12 1.79 -4.59
C GLU A 130 -0.97 0.74 -5.34
N ALA A 131 -2.31 0.93 -5.34
CA ALA A 131 -3.22 -0.06 -5.90
C ALA A 131 -3.17 -0.21 -7.44
N GLY A 132 -2.62 0.79 -8.13
CA GLY A 132 -2.58 0.84 -9.60
C GLY A 132 -1.40 0.12 -10.25
N LYS A 133 -0.38 -0.26 -9.47
CA LYS A 133 0.80 -0.97 -9.97
C LYS A 133 1.45 -1.78 -8.85
N PHE A 134 2.07 -2.89 -9.21
CA PHE A 134 2.97 -3.64 -8.36
C PHE A 134 4.41 -3.39 -8.84
N GLN A 135 5.24 -2.80 -7.98
CA GLN A 135 6.56 -2.34 -8.37
C GLN A 135 7.64 -2.97 -7.51
N ILE A 136 8.62 -3.56 -8.17
CA ILE A 136 9.80 -4.14 -7.55
C ILE A 136 11.00 -3.32 -7.98
N THR A 137 11.81 -2.88 -7.02
CA THR A 137 12.98 -2.03 -7.31
C THR A 137 14.21 -2.65 -6.68
N THR A 138 15.24 -2.84 -7.48
CA THR A 138 16.62 -3.10 -7.05
C THR A 138 17.45 -1.87 -7.35
N PRO A 139 18.73 -1.78 -6.90
CA PRO A 139 19.58 -0.63 -7.22
C PRO A 139 19.72 -0.36 -8.73
N GLU A 140 19.70 -1.42 -9.56
CA GLU A 140 19.97 -1.33 -11.00
C GLU A 140 18.72 -1.52 -11.86
N VAL A 141 17.65 -2.15 -11.31
CA VAL A 141 16.49 -2.58 -12.11
C VAL A 141 15.20 -2.19 -11.42
N LYS A 142 14.28 -1.68 -12.22
CA LYS A 142 12.91 -1.40 -11.81
C LYS A 142 11.96 -2.21 -12.66
N ILE A 143 11.16 -3.06 -12.01
CA ILE A 143 10.13 -3.88 -12.61
C ILE A 143 8.78 -3.33 -12.21
N THR A 144 7.89 -3.13 -13.17
CA THR A 144 6.51 -2.71 -12.90
C THR A 144 5.58 -3.72 -13.55
N VAL A 145 4.71 -4.29 -12.75
CA VAL A 145 3.75 -5.30 -13.18
C VAL A 145 2.34 -4.78 -12.91
N PRO A 146 1.38 -4.98 -13.83
CA PRO A 146 -0.02 -4.74 -13.50
C PRO A 146 -0.41 -5.56 -12.28
N PRO A 147 -1.15 -4.98 -11.31
CA PRO A 147 -1.40 -5.64 -10.03
C PRO A 147 -2.10 -6.99 -10.14
N GLU A 148 -2.93 -7.17 -11.19
CA GLU A 148 -3.61 -8.42 -11.49
C GLU A 148 -2.68 -9.58 -11.85
N TYR A 149 -1.44 -9.29 -12.23
CA TYR A 149 -0.41 -10.26 -12.58
C TYR A 149 0.72 -10.33 -11.53
N SER A 150 0.56 -9.69 -10.37
CA SER A 150 1.58 -9.72 -9.31
C SER A 150 1.91 -11.14 -8.85
N TYR A 151 0.93 -12.05 -8.87
CA TYR A 151 1.08 -13.46 -8.53
C TYR A 151 2.03 -14.25 -9.47
N MET A 152 2.29 -13.73 -10.67
CA MET A 152 3.22 -14.36 -11.61
C MET A 152 4.68 -14.11 -11.24
N VAL A 153 4.95 -13.13 -10.41
CA VAL A 153 6.32 -12.78 -10.02
C VAL A 153 6.66 -13.51 -8.73
N GLU A 154 7.77 -14.23 -8.74
CA GLU A 154 8.20 -15.04 -7.61
C GLU A 154 9.60 -14.61 -7.12
N ALA A 155 9.83 -14.69 -5.82
CA ALA A 155 11.16 -14.58 -5.24
C ALA A 155 11.71 -15.98 -4.94
N ARG A 156 12.86 -16.32 -5.51
CA ARG A 156 13.50 -17.63 -5.28
C ARG A 156 14.99 -17.50 -4.98
N ILE A 157 15.52 -18.49 -4.28
CA ILE A 157 16.96 -18.68 -4.07
C ILE A 157 17.39 -19.83 -4.96
N ILE A 158 18.28 -19.55 -5.91
CA ILE A 158 18.85 -20.51 -6.84
C ILE A 158 20.37 -20.45 -6.67
N ASP A 159 21.01 -21.57 -6.37
CA ASP A 159 22.47 -21.68 -6.13
C ASP A 159 23.01 -20.63 -5.13
N GLY A 160 22.24 -20.36 -4.05
CA GLY A 160 22.59 -19.41 -3.01
C GLY A 160 22.42 -17.92 -3.39
N ARG A 161 21.91 -17.62 -4.59
CA ARG A 161 21.60 -16.26 -5.05
C ARG A 161 20.10 -16.00 -5.03
N ARG A 162 19.74 -14.77 -4.71
CA ARG A 162 18.34 -14.33 -4.71
C ARG A 162 17.93 -13.84 -6.09
N PHE A 163 16.79 -14.32 -6.58
CA PHE A 163 16.23 -13.96 -7.87
C PHE A 163 14.79 -13.49 -7.71
N ILE A 164 14.40 -12.57 -8.57
CA ILE A 164 13.00 -12.29 -8.90
C ILE A 164 12.76 -12.90 -10.27
N LEU A 165 11.83 -13.84 -10.34
CA LEU A 165 11.49 -14.61 -11.52
C LEU A 165 10.18 -14.11 -12.12
N ILE A 166 10.16 -13.99 -13.42
CA ILE A 166 8.97 -13.66 -14.21
C ILE A 166 8.82 -14.77 -15.25
N PRO A 167 7.66 -15.47 -15.31
CA PRO A 167 7.41 -16.46 -16.36
C PRO A 167 7.48 -15.82 -17.74
N ALA A 168 8.03 -16.54 -18.69
CA ALA A 168 8.25 -16.09 -20.06
C ALA A 168 7.69 -17.11 -21.08
N ASP A 169 6.54 -17.71 -20.77
CA ASP A 169 5.95 -18.79 -21.57
C ASP A 169 5.35 -18.26 -22.89
N ASP A 170 4.83 -17.04 -22.89
CA ASP A 170 4.05 -16.44 -23.98
C ASP A 170 4.83 -15.29 -24.66
N GLY A 171 5.95 -15.61 -25.28
CA GLY A 171 6.68 -14.66 -26.12
C GLY A 171 7.38 -13.54 -25.34
N VAL A 172 8.63 -13.31 -25.64
CA VAL A 172 9.45 -12.25 -25.05
C VAL A 172 9.90 -11.31 -26.14
N GLU A 173 9.82 -10.02 -25.88
CA GLU A 173 10.37 -8.99 -26.76
C GLU A 173 11.51 -8.25 -26.04
N VAL A 174 12.60 -8.07 -26.75
CA VAL A 174 13.73 -7.25 -26.30
C VAL A 174 13.90 -6.09 -27.27
N ASN A 175 13.69 -4.88 -26.77
CA ASN A 175 13.72 -3.65 -27.58
C ASN A 175 12.81 -3.70 -28.82
N GLY A 176 11.62 -4.34 -28.68
CA GLY A 176 10.66 -4.49 -29.77
C GLY A 176 10.97 -5.63 -30.75
N ILE A 177 11.94 -6.46 -30.43
CA ILE A 177 12.33 -7.63 -31.22
C ILE A 177 11.87 -8.89 -30.47
N ALA A 178 11.02 -9.70 -31.09
CA ALA A 178 10.59 -10.98 -30.55
C ALA A 178 11.79 -11.93 -30.43
N VAL A 179 11.99 -12.51 -29.26
CA VAL A 179 13.07 -13.47 -29.00
C VAL A 179 12.50 -14.82 -28.55
N THR A 180 13.19 -15.89 -28.88
CA THR A 180 12.87 -17.24 -28.43
C THR A 180 13.79 -17.63 -27.29
N ILE A 181 13.22 -18.08 -26.18
CA ILE A 181 13.97 -18.69 -25.09
C ILE A 181 14.00 -20.19 -25.37
N PRO A 182 15.18 -20.79 -25.62
CA PRO A 182 15.24 -22.22 -25.93
C PRO A 182 14.89 -23.06 -24.71
N ASN A 183 14.08 -24.09 -24.94
CA ASN A 183 13.77 -25.05 -23.89
C ASN A 183 15.03 -25.92 -23.61
N PRO A 184 15.52 -26.03 -22.36
CA PRO A 184 16.71 -26.82 -22.05
C PRO A 184 16.54 -28.35 -22.26
N GLN A 185 15.38 -28.80 -22.75
CA GLN A 185 15.08 -30.23 -23.03
C GLN A 185 15.13 -30.57 -24.55
N GLU A 186 15.48 -29.67 -25.41
CA GLU A 186 15.85 -29.90 -26.80
C GLU A 186 17.38 -29.73 -26.94
#